data_85d7e8709707d3a4d54cb39d1bcf2761
#
_entry.id   85d7e8709707d3a4d54cb39d1bcf2761
#
_cell.length_a   1.000
_cell.length_b   1.000
_cell.length_c   1.000
_cell.angle_alpha   90.00
_cell.angle_beta   90.00
_cell.angle_gamma   90.00
#
_symmetry.space_group_name_H-M   'P 1'
#
loop_
_entity.id
_entity.type
_entity.pdbx_description
1 polymer ?
#
loop_
_entity_poly.entity_id
_entity_poly.type
_entity_poly.pdbx_seq_one_letter_code
_entity_poly.pdbx_strand_id
1 'polypeptide(L)'
;GLGDVYKRQMGNYAHGNQPIQHMIYLYDYAGQPWKAQYWLRQVMDRMYTPGPDGYCGDEDNGQTSAWYVFSALGFYPVCPGTDEYVMGAPLFKKATLHFENGNSLVINAPNNSKENFYIDSMSFNGADHTKNYLRHGDLFKGGTIEVKMSNQPNLNRGTKEEDMPYSFSKE
;
A
#
# COMPACT_ATOMS: atom_id res chain seq x y z
N GLY A 1 28.90 4.66 -1.90
CA GLY A 1 29.35 5.87 -1.22
C GLY A 1 28.41 6.28 -0.06
N LEU A 2 28.84 7.23 0.78
CA LEU A 2 28.02 7.74 1.91
C LEU A 2 26.63 8.26 1.46
N GLY A 3 26.52 8.77 0.24
CA GLY A 3 25.24 9.24 -0.34
C GLY A 3 24.21 8.15 -0.56
N ASP A 4 24.65 6.93 -0.83
CA ASP A 4 23.72 5.82 -1.05
C ASP A 4 23.14 5.29 0.26
N VAL A 5 23.89 5.39 1.34
CA VAL A 5 23.41 5.02 2.68
C VAL A 5 22.28 5.96 3.12
N TYR A 6 22.42 7.26 2.87
CA TYR A 6 21.37 8.25 3.22
C TYR A 6 20.11 8.10 2.37
N LYS A 7 20.24 7.72 1.10
CA LYS A 7 19.07 7.48 0.22
C LYS A 7 18.25 6.26 0.63
N ARG A 8 18.84 5.31 1.35
CA ARG A 8 18.20 4.04 1.74
C ARG A 8 17.50 4.09 3.08
N GLN A 9 17.66 5.18 3.84
CA GLN A 9 17.21 5.25 5.23
C GLN A 9 16.30 6.44 5.51
N MET A 10 15.30 6.22 6.35
CA MET A 10 14.48 7.24 7.01
C MET A 10 14.49 6.96 8.51
N GLY A 11 15.34 7.66 9.26
CA GLY A 11 15.59 7.31 10.66
C GLY A 11 16.15 5.89 10.79
N ASN A 12 15.48 5.03 11.51
CA ASN A 12 15.85 3.63 11.68
C ASN A 12 15.29 2.71 10.58
N TYR A 13 14.48 3.23 9.64
CA TYR A 13 13.91 2.45 8.53
C TYR A 13 14.86 2.48 7.32
N ALA A 14 15.37 1.31 6.95
CA ALA A 14 16.29 1.13 5.83
C ALA A 14 15.59 0.45 4.65
N HIS A 15 14.92 1.21 3.81
CA HIS A 15 14.10 0.68 2.70
C HIS A 15 14.87 -0.16 1.68
N GLY A 16 16.15 0.10 1.50
CA GLY A 16 17.01 -0.71 0.62
C GLY A 16 17.29 -2.13 1.12
N ASN A 17 16.82 -2.49 2.31
CA ASN A 17 16.89 -3.84 2.87
C ASN A 17 15.52 -4.52 2.74
N GLN A 18 15.38 -5.50 1.85
CA GLN A 18 14.12 -6.16 1.52
C GLN A 18 13.36 -6.75 2.72
N PRO A 19 14.00 -7.38 3.70
CA PRO A 19 13.29 -7.91 4.87
C PRO A 19 12.48 -6.87 5.64
N ILE A 20 12.78 -5.58 5.52
CA ILE A 20 12.07 -4.52 6.23
C ILE A 20 11.11 -3.72 5.37
N GLN A 21 11.06 -3.96 4.06
CA GLN A 21 10.12 -3.26 3.15
C GLN A 21 8.64 -3.48 3.53
N HIS A 22 8.30 -4.60 4.14
CA HIS A 22 6.95 -4.92 4.61
C HIS A 22 6.61 -4.34 5.98
N MET A 23 7.60 -3.84 6.74
CA MET A 23 7.39 -3.38 8.13
C MET A 23 6.36 -2.26 8.24
N ILE A 24 6.27 -1.38 7.24
CA ILE A 24 5.29 -0.28 7.25
C ILE A 24 3.86 -0.84 7.27
N TYR A 25 3.61 -1.94 6.58
CA TYR A 25 2.29 -2.57 6.53
C TYR A 25 1.87 -3.22 7.86
N LEU A 26 2.80 -3.42 8.81
CA LEU A 26 2.48 -3.97 10.14
C LEU A 26 1.55 -3.08 10.95
N TYR A 27 1.47 -1.78 10.64
CA TYR A 27 0.49 -0.89 11.25
C TYR A 27 -0.97 -1.30 10.98
N ASP A 28 -1.25 -1.94 9.85
CA ASP A 28 -2.57 -2.48 9.52
C ASP A 28 -2.97 -3.63 10.45
N TYR A 29 -2.00 -4.45 10.86
CA TYR A 29 -2.19 -5.53 11.84
C TYR A 29 -2.38 -5.01 13.26
N ALA A 30 -1.87 -3.81 13.55
CA ALA A 30 -2.00 -3.13 14.83
C ALA A 30 -3.26 -2.25 14.93
N GLY A 31 -4.11 -2.21 13.90
CA GLY A 31 -5.29 -1.37 13.86
C GLY A 31 -4.99 0.12 13.74
N GLN A 32 -3.86 0.47 13.14
CA GLN A 32 -3.41 1.85 12.92
C GLN A 32 -3.11 2.11 11.43
N PRO A 33 -4.06 1.86 10.51
CA PRO A 33 -3.80 1.92 9.07
C PRO A 33 -3.36 3.30 8.58
N TRP A 34 -3.75 4.39 9.24
CA TRP A 34 -3.31 5.74 8.90
C TRP A 34 -1.80 5.93 9.00
N LYS A 35 -1.13 5.22 9.89
CA LYS A 35 0.34 5.26 10.00
C LYS A 35 1.02 4.59 8.81
N ALA A 36 0.47 3.47 8.34
CA ALA A 36 0.94 2.83 7.11
C ALA A 36 0.78 3.77 5.92
N GLN A 37 -0.37 4.41 5.77
CA GLN A 37 -0.66 5.38 4.70
C GLN A 37 0.34 6.54 4.70
N TYR A 38 0.62 7.10 5.85
CA TYR A 38 1.60 8.18 6.01
C TYR A 38 3.01 7.75 5.58
N TRP A 39 3.52 6.65 6.15
CA TRP A 39 4.90 6.23 5.89
C TRP A 39 5.10 5.73 4.47
N LEU A 40 4.12 5.05 3.87
CA LEU A 40 4.18 4.63 2.47
C LEU A 40 4.34 5.83 1.53
N ARG A 41 3.54 6.89 1.74
CA ARG A 41 3.67 8.11 0.95
C ARG A 41 5.03 8.76 1.14
N GLN A 42 5.55 8.83 2.37
CA GLN A 42 6.87 9.39 2.65
C GLN A 42 7.99 8.59 1.95
N VAL A 43 7.91 7.26 1.97
CA VAL A 43 8.89 6.40 1.29
C VAL A 43 8.82 6.61 -0.23
N MET A 44 7.61 6.54 -0.81
CA MET A 44 7.45 6.71 -2.25
C MET A 44 7.93 8.09 -2.75
N ASP A 45 7.66 9.15 -2.01
CA ASP A 45 8.04 10.51 -2.40
C ASP A 45 9.53 10.80 -2.21
N ARG A 46 10.18 10.19 -1.21
CA ARG A 46 11.57 10.52 -0.85
C ARG A 46 12.60 9.55 -1.40
N MET A 47 12.24 8.28 -1.54
CA MET A 47 13.19 7.22 -1.88
C MET A 47 13.11 6.75 -3.32
N TYR A 48 12.09 7.18 -4.05
CA TYR A 48 11.93 6.90 -5.46
C TYR A 48 11.93 8.21 -6.26
N THR A 49 12.81 8.30 -7.26
CA THR A 49 12.93 9.47 -8.12
C THR A 49 12.86 9.04 -9.59
N PRO A 50 12.32 9.90 -10.48
CA PRO A 50 12.40 9.62 -11.91
C PRO A 50 13.85 9.73 -12.38
N GLY A 51 14.36 8.68 -13.04
CA GLY A 51 15.71 8.66 -13.62
C GLY A 51 16.42 7.31 -13.47
N PRO A 52 17.64 7.21 -14.00
CA PRO A 52 18.43 5.97 -13.96
C PRO A 52 18.74 5.47 -12.54
N ASP A 53 18.87 6.39 -11.59
CA ASP A 53 19.14 6.11 -10.17
C ASP A 53 17.84 6.18 -9.32
N GLY A 54 16.70 5.82 -9.93
CA GLY A 54 15.37 6.01 -9.34
C GLY A 54 15.08 5.17 -8.10
N TYR A 55 15.79 4.09 -7.90
CA TYR A 55 15.61 3.20 -6.74
C TYR A 55 16.63 3.49 -5.63
N CYS A 56 16.15 3.43 -4.39
CA CYS A 56 16.99 3.61 -3.22
C CYS A 56 17.66 2.30 -2.77
N GLY A 57 18.48 1.69 -3.58
CA GLY A 57 19.15 0.44 -3.26
C GLY A 57 19.19 -0.50 -4.44
N ASP A 58 19.49 -1.76 -4.16
CA ASP A 58 19.51 -2.80 -5.17
C ASP A 58 18.09 -3.17 -5.56
N GLU A 59 17.87 -3.47 -6.81
CA GLU A 59 16.56 -3.81 -7.35
C GLU A 59 16.14 -5.24 -6.96
N ASP A 60 17.13 -6.12 -6.76
CA ASP A 60 16.99 -7.50 -6.26
C ASP A 60 15.96 -8.34 -7.03
N ASN A 61 16.19 -8.52 -8.32
CA ASN A 61 15.39 -9.38 -9.21
C ASN A 61 13.91 -8.99 -9.29
N GLY A 62 13.60 -7.72 -9.26
CA GLY A 62 12.24 -7.21 -9.41
C GLY A 62 11.51 -6.93 -8.09
N GLN A 63 12.13 -7.20 -6.93
CA GLN A 63 11.45 -7.03 -5.64
C GLN A 63 11.18 -5.56 -5.32
N THR A 64 12.15 -4.68 -5.52
CA THR A 64 11.99 -3.24 -5.24
C THR A 64 10.99 -2.61 -6.20
N SER A 65 11.03 -2.97 -7.49
CA SER A 65 10.02 -2.54 -8.46
C SER A 65 8.63 -3.05 -8.10
N ALA A 66 8.50 -4.32 -7.72
CA ALA A 66 7.22 -4.90 -7.33
C ALA A 66 6.65 -4.21 -6.08
N TRP A 67 7.48 -3.94 -5.08
CA TRP A 67 7.06 -3.21 -3.89
C TRP A 67 6.49 -1.83 -4.26
N TYR A 68 7.20 -1.09 -5.12
CA TYR A 68 6.75 0.24 -5.55
C TYR A 68 5.44 0.17 -6.32
N VAL A 69 5.31 -0.73 -7.29
CA VAL A 69 4.10 -0.86 -8.11
C VAL A 69 2.89 -1.22 -7.24
N PHE A 70 3.01 -2.25 -6.40
CA PHE A 70 1.92 -2.63 -5.49
C PHE A 70 1.57 -1.52 -4.51
N SER A 71 2.57 -0.91 -3.88
CA SER A 71 2.34 0.18 -2.93
C SER A 71 1.71 1.41 -3.58
N ALA A 72 2.07 1.71 -4.84
CA ALA A 72 1.46 2.79 -5.61
C ALA A 72 0.01 2.49 -6.00
N LEU A 73 -0.35 1.22 -6.19
CA LEU A 73 -1.74 0.78 -6.36
C LEU A 73 -2.54 0.85 -5.06
N GLY A 74 -1.88 0.80 -3.91
CA GLY A 74 -2.50 0.93 -2.60
C GLY A 74 -2.64 -0.37 -1.80
N PHE A 75 -1.99 -1.45 -2.19
CA PHE A 75 -1.99 -2.72 -1.46
C PHE A 75 -0.73 -3.53 -1.73
N TYR A 76 -0.40 -4.46 -0.82
CA TYR A 76 0.81 -5.28 -0.92
C TYR A 76 0.60 -6.69 -0.33
N PRO A 77 1.11 -7.76 -0.97
CA PRO A 77 1.05 -9.12 -0.44
C PRO A 77 2.13 -9.32 0.63
N VAL A 78 1.83 -8.99 1.88
CA VAL A 78 2.79 -9.03 2.99
C VAL A 78 3.10 -10.46 3.43
N CYS A 79 2.07 -11.31 3.54
CA CYS A 79 2.20 -12.64 4.11
C CYS A 79 2.06 -13.72 3.03
N PRO A 80 3.16 -14.42 2.67
CA PRO A 80 3.08 -15.55 1.76
C PRO A 80 2.17 -16.65 2.31
N GLY A 81 1.36 -17.24 1.44
CA GLY A 81 0.45 -18.33 1.82
C GLY A 81 -0.95 -17.89 2.28
N THR A 82 -1.20 -16.59 2.36
CA THR A 82 -2.57 -16.04 2.49
C THR A 82 -3.06 -15.51 1.15
N ASP A 83 -4.38 -15.39 1.01
CA ASP A 83 -5.02 -14.78 -0.15
C ASP A 83 -5.25 -13.26 0.04
N GLU A 84 -4.63 -12.68 1.05
CA GLU A 84 -4.84 -11.29 1.45
C GLU A 84 -3.74 -10.36 0.94
N TYR A 85 -4.16 -9.19 0.44
CA TYR A 85 -3.31 -8.04 0.20
C TYR A 85 -3.57 -7.00 1.28
N VAL A 86 -2.52 -6.56 1.96
CA VAL A 86 -2.62 -5.57 3.03
C VAL A 86 -2.70 -4.17 2.43
N MET A 87 -3.58 -3.34 2.98
CA MET A 87 -3.86 -2.01 2.46
C MET A 87 -2.79 -1.00 2.81
N GLY A 88 -2.41 -0.21 1.81
CA GLY A 88 -1.75 1.08 2.00
C GLY A 88 -2.70 2.20 1.60
N ALA A 89 -2.20 3.12 0.79
CA ALA A 89 -3.00 4.16 0.15
C ALA A 89 -2.53 4.35 -1.30
N PRO A 90 -3.45 4.54 -2.26
CA PRO A 90 -3.07 4.72 -3.65
C PRO A 90 -2.24 6.00 -3.84
N LEU A 91 -1.26 5.93 -4.74
CA LEU A 91 -0.44 7.08 -5.12
C LEU A 91 -1.08 7.87 -6.26
N PHE A 92 -1.86 7.21 -7.11
CA PHE A 92 -2.46 7.81 -8.30
C PHE A 92 -3.94 8.14 -8.09
N LYS A 93 -4.46 9.08 -8.89
CA LYS A 93 -5.88 9.43 -8.90
C LYS A 93 -6.74 8.33 -9.53
N LYS A 94 -6.17 7.59 -10.48
CA LYS A 94 -6.81 6.44 -11.13
C LYS A 94 -5.77 5.45 -11.59
N ALA A 95 -6.03 4.18 -11.37
CA ALA A 95 -5.28 3.06 -11.94
C ALA A 95 -6.26 2.01 -12.46
N THR A 96 -5.92 1.36 -13.57
CA THR A 96 -6.70 0.25 -14.12
C THR A 96 -5.78 -0.95 -14.30
N LEU A 97 -6.20 -2.08 -13.73
CA LEU A 97 -5.52 -3.37 -13.86
C LEU A 97 -6.34 -4.25 -14.80
N HIS A 98 -5.68 -4.78 -15.83
CA HIS A 98 -6.26 -5.75 -16.76
C HIS A 98 -5.72 -7.13 -16.43
N PHE A 99 -6.59 -8.07 -16.12
CA PHE A 99 -6.22 -9.44 -15.77
C PHE A 99 -6.29 -10.37 -16.98
N GLU A 100 -5.51 -11.45 -16.95
CA GLU A 100 -5.49 -12.45 -18.00
C GLU A 100 -6.85 -13.13 -18.21
N ASN A 101 -7.70 -13.20 -17.18
CA ASN A 101 -9.07 -13.73 -17.28
C ASN A 101 -10.05 -12.81 -18.01
N GLY A 102 -9.60 -11.67 -18.52
CA GLY A 102 -10.40 -10.66 -19.22
C GLY A 102 -11.11 -9.65 -18.32
N ASN A 103 -11.06 -9.82 -17.00
CA ASN A 103 -11.61 -8.87 -16.04
C ASN A 103 -10.69 -7.67 -15.84
N SER A 104 -11.25 -6.56 -15.38
CA SER A 104 -10.49 -5.35 -15.04
C SER A 104 -10.88 -4.84 -13.66
N LEU A 105 -9.90 -4.33 -12.95
CA LEU A 105 -10.08 -3.64 -11.67
C LEU A 105 -9.69 -2.18 -11.85
N VAL A 106 -10.60 -1.27 -11.52
CA VAL A 106 -10.36 0.17 -11.49
C VAL A 106 -10.19 0.62 -10.05
N ILE A 107 -9.11 1.31 -9.77
CA ILE A 107 -8.87 1.96 -8.47
C ILE A 107 -8.98 3.47 -8.73
N ASN A 108 -9.95 4.11 -8.08
CA ASN A 108 -10.31 5.50 -8.32
C ASN A 108 -10.20 6.30 -7.03
N ALA A 109 -9.25 7.24 -7.00
CA ALA A 109 -9.01 8.15 -5.88
C ALA A 109 -8.89 9.59 -6.41
N PRO A 110 -9.99 10.19 -6.88
CA PRO A 110 -9.97 11.42 -7.68
C PRO A 110 -9.43 12.64 -6.94
N ASN A 111 -9.56 12.68 -5.62
CA ASN A 111 -9.04 13.77 -4.79
C ASN A 111 -7.67 13.48 -4.17
N ASN A 112 -6.98 12.43 -4.61
CA ASN A 112 -5.60 12.15 -4.19
C ASN A 112 -4.66 13.29 -4.61
N SER A 113 -3.82 13.73 -3.69
CA SER A 113 -2.83 14.78 -3.92
C SER A 113 -1.64 14.61 -2.97
N LYS A 114 -0.67 15.53 -3.04
CA LYS A 114 0.44 15.57 -2.07
C LYS A 114 -0.03 15.73 -0.63
N GLU A 115 -1.12 16.46 -0.41
CA GLU A 115 -1.70 16.74 0.91
C GLU A 115 -2.74 15.69 1.29
N ASN A 116 -3.55 15.23 0.32
CA ASN A 116 -4.63 14.28 0.53
C ASN A 116 -4.12 12.84 0.31
N PHE A 117 -3.38 12.31 1.25
CA PHE A 117 -2.78 10.98 1.17
C PHE A 117 -3.29 9.98 2.21
N TYR A 118 -4.20 10.38 3.07
CA TYR A 118 -4.90 9.47 3.98
C TYR A 118 -6.20 8.97 3.36
N ILE A 119 -6.57 7.73 3.63
CA ILE A 119 -7.87 7.18 3.26
C ILE A 119 -8.90 7.62 4.30
N ASP A 120 -9.91 8.38 3.87
CA ASP A 120 -11.07 8.74 4.69
C ASP A 120 -12.12 7.63 4.64
N SER A 121 -12.48 7.19 3.42
CA SER A 121 -13.41 6.09 3.20
C SER A 121 -13.06 5.33 1.92
N MET A 122 -13.53 4.10 1.84
CA MET A 122 -13.34 3.25 0.68
C MET A 122 -14.57 2.38 0.44
N SER A 123 -14.91 2.19 -0.82
CA SER A 123 -15.90 1.20 -1.25
C SER A 123 -15.34 0.26 -2.30
N PHE A 124 -15.82 -0.97 -2.31
CA PHE A 124 -15.50 -1.98 -3.30
C PHE A 124 -16.80 -2.45 -3.95
N ASN A 125 -16.94 -2.20 -5.25
CA ASN A 125 -18.17 -2.47 -6.02
C ASN A 125 -19.44 -1.90 -5.34
N GLY A 126 -19.34 -0.69 -4.80
CA GLY A 126 -20.45 0.02 -4.15
C GLY A 126 -20.69 -0.35 -2.69
N ALA A 127 -20.03 -1.37 -2.15
CA ALA A 127 -20.10 -1.74 -0.74
C ALA A 127 -19.00 -1.08 0.07
N ASP A 128 -19.33 -0.56 1.25
CA ASP A 128 -18.35 0.03 2.16
C ASP A 128 -17.28 -1.00 2.53
N HIS A 129 -16.02 -0.60 2.48
CA HIS A 129 -14.87 -1.45 2.77
C HIS A 129 -14.03 -0.84 3.91
N THR A 130 -14.19 -1.38 5.11
CA THR A 130 -13.51 -0.90 6.31
C THR A 130 -12.25 -1.68 6.66
N LYS A 131 -12.06 -2.85 6.03
CA LYS A 131 -10.96 -3.76 6.32
C LYS A 131 -9.62 -3.22 5.82
N ASN A 132 -8.56 -3.56 6.53
CA ASN A 132 -7.18 -3.22 6.18
C ASN A 132 -6.55 -4.21 5.18
N TYR A 133 -7.36 -4.99 4.51
CA TYR A 133 -6.93 -5.97 3.51
C TYR A 133 -7.96 -6.16 2.42
N LEU A 134 -7.51 -6.68 1.29
CA LEU A 134 -8.30 -7.11 0.14
C LEU A 134 -7.99 -8.57 -0.14
N ARG A 135 -9.00 -9.35 -0.56
CA ARG A 135 -8.80 -10.75 -0.93
C ARG A 135 -8.50 -10.89 -2.42
N HIS A 136 -7.54 -11.76 -2.73
CA HIS A 136 -7.10 -12.04 -4.10
C HIS A 136 -8.29 -12.44 -5.01
N GLY A 137 -9.14 -13.36 -4.56
CA GLY A 137 -10.29 -13.79 -5.34
C GLY A 137 -11.27 -12.67 -5.68
N ASP A 138 -11.48 -11.74 -4.76
CA ASP A 138 -12.36 -10.59 -5.00
C ASP A 138 -11.75 -9.60 -6.00
N LEU A 139 -10.45 -9.34 -5.92
CA LEU A 139 -9.75 -8.47 -6.86
C LEU A 139 -9.80 -9.01 -8.29
N PHE A 140 -9.58 -10.32 -8.47
CA PHE A 140 -9.58 -10.98 -9.78
C PHE A 140 -10.95 -11.07 -10.45
N LYS A 141 -12.04 -10.98 -9.70
CA LYS A 141 -13.37 -10.79 -10.26
C LYS A 141 -13.55 -9.44 -10.94
N GLY A 142 -12.67 -8.50 -10.60
CA GLY A 142 -12.70 -7.16 -11.14
C GLY A 142 -13.76 -6.27 -10.50
N GLY A 143 -13.92 -5.09 -11.06
CA GLY A 143 -14.85 -4.09 -10.59
C GLY A 143 -14.17 -2.76 -10.30
N THR A 144 -14.70 -2.02 -9.33
CA THR A 144 -14.22 -0.67 -9.01
C THR A 144 -14.03 -0.50 -7.51
N ILE A 145 -12.84 -0.02 -7.14
CA ILE A 145 -12.53 0.48 -5.81
C ILE A 145 -12.59 2.00 -5.87
N GLU A 146 -13.48 2.59 -5.09
CA GLU A 146 -13.60 4.05 -4.92
C GLU A 146 -12.97 4.44 -3.59
N VAL A 147 -12.01 5.36 -3.62
CA VAL A 147 -11.29 5.83 -2.44
C VAL A 147 -11.48 7.32 -2.30
N LYS A 148 -12.01 7.75 -1.16
CA LYS A 148 -12.04 9.14 -0.75
C LYS A 148 -10.81 9.42 0.09
N MET A 149 -9.94 10.30 -0.39
CA MET A 149 -8.72 10.70 0.29
C MET A 149 -8.95 11.93 1.16
N SER A 150 -8.07 12.13 2.15
CA SER A 150 -8.13 13.26 3.07
C SER A 150 -6.72 13.73 3.44
N ASN A 151 -6.60 14.98 3.84
CA ASN A 151 -5.37 15.54 4.42
C ASN A 151 -5.25 15.27 5.93
N GLN A 152 -6.27 14.66 6.55
CA GLN A 152 -6.26 14.26 7.95
C GLN A 152 -6.42 12.75 8.08
N PRO A 153 -5.72 12.11 9.02
CA PRO A 153 -5.88 10.68 9.27
C PRO A 153 -7.30 10.38 9.80
N ASN A 154 -7.91 9.31 9.29
CA ASN A 154 -9.14 8.77 9.86
C ASN A 154 -8.77 7.76 10.96
N LEU A 155 -8.91 8.16 12.21
CA LEU A 155 -8.54 7.36 13.38
C LEU A 155 -9.59 6.30 13.76
N ASN A 156 -10.71 6.27 13.05
CA ASN A 156 -11.83 5.36 13.32
C ASN A 156 -11.96 4.23 12.29
N ARG A 157 -11.30 4.37 11.13
CA ARG A 157 -11.35 3.38 10.07
C ARG A 157 -10.29 2.29 10.27
N GLY A 158 -10.68 1.01 10.11
CA GLY A 158 -9.74 -0.11 10.15
C GLY A 158 -9.18 -0.39 11.54
N THR A 159 -9.92 -0.06 12.59
CA THR A 159 -9.48 -0.17 13.99
C THR A 159 -10.06 -1.36 14.71
N LYS A 160 -11.10 -1.98 14.16
CA LYS A 160 -11.74 -3.16 14.76
C LYS A 160 -10.92 -4.41 14.47
N GLU A 161 -11.03 -5.40 15.34
CA GLU A 161 -10.30 -6.66 15.17
C GLU A 161 -10.64 -7.38 13.86
N GLU A 162 -11.89 -7.33 13.44
CA GLU A 162 -12.38 -7.89 12.17
C GLU A 162 -11.85 -7.19 10.92
N ASP A 163 -11.35 -5.96 11.07
CA ASP A 163 -10.75 -5.17 9.99
C ASP A 163 -9.27 -5.47 9.77
N MET A 164 -8.62 -6.17 10.70
CA MET A 164 -7.19 -6.47 10.63
C MET A 164 -6.92 -7.69 9.74
N PRO A 165 -5.77 -7.69 9.02
CA PRO A 165 -5.36 -8.84 8.24
C PRO A 165 -5.13 -10.08 9.13
N TYR A 166 -5.13 -11.25 8.51
CA TYR A 166 -4.83 -12.51 9.19
C TYR A 166 -3.41 -12.51 9.77
N SER A 167 -3.26 -13.01 10.98
CA SER A 167 -1.98 -13.20 11.66
C SER A 167 -1.97 -14.51 12.42
N PHE A 168 -0.88 -15.28 12.29
CA PHE A 168 -0.66 -16.53 13.04
C PHE A 168 -0.68 -16.36 14.57
N SER A 169 -0.42 -15.15 15.05
CA SER A 169 -0.45 -14.88 16.50
C SER A 169 -1.85 -14.85 17.10
N LYS A 170 -2.89 -15.02 16.26
CA LYS A 170 -4.30 -15.07 16.71
C LYS A 170 -4.86 -16.49 16.80
N GLU A 171 -4.05 -17.51 16.50
CA GLU A 171 -4.35 -18.92 16.76
C GLU A 171 -3.80 -19.31 18.14
#